data_6a34f7d3bba6fe269b8bb2a24e9580d0
#
_entry.id   6a34f7d3bba6fe269b8bb2a24e9580d0
#
_cell.length_a   1.000
_cell.length_b   1.000
_cell.length_c   1.000
_cell.angle_alpha   90.00
_cell.angle_beta   90.00
_cell.angle_gamma   90.00
#
_symmetry.space_group_name_H-M   'P 1'
#
loop_
_entity.id
_entity.type
_entity.pdbx_description
1 polymer ?
#
loop_
_entity_poly.entity_id
_entity_poly.type
_entity_poly.pdbx_seq_one_letter_code
_entity_poly.pdbx_strand_id
1 'polypeptide(L)'
;MSDITSEKLSRFCVETGVLMPQEAENSLSEAGGINASLEAYISVLTRKELVTNWQLDRLTKGHRDGYFYGNYKVLYLVGAGTFARVYRCVDTKSGRVRAVKVLRHRYGDDLEVTEQFMREARMVMPLRHPNIIPVHEVDSYKGRYYMSMDFIEGQNLRDFVKLRKHMELGETMKLIRGICNGLQYAYNEGITHRDLKLSNVLVTSKG
;
A
#
# COMPACT_ATOMS: atom_id res chain seq x y z
N MET A 1 -15.62 22.35 11.01
CA MET A 1 -15.86 21.04 10.41
C MET A 1 -17.12 21.19 9.61
N SER A 2 -17.09 21.07 8.28
CA SER A 2 -18.32 21.07 7.47
C SER A 2 -19.11 19.82 7.86
N ASP A 3 -20.37 19.99 8.26
CA ASP A 3 -21.27 18.89 8.57
C ASP A 3 -21.44 17.98 7.35
N ILE A 4 -20.65 16.90 7.34
CA ILE A 4 -20.81 15.88 6.30
C ILE A 4 -22.06 15.07 6.66
N THR A 5 -23.02 14.99 5.74
CA THR A 5 -24.21 14.15 5.90
C THR A 5 -23.96 12.78 5.27
N SER A 6 -24.79 11.78 5.61
CA SER A 6 -24.78 10.45 5.00
C SER A 6 -24.88 10.51 3.46
N GLU A 7 -25.76 11.36 2.93
CA GLU A 7 -25.92 11.57 1.49
C GLU A 7 -24.66 12.16 0.84
N LYS A 8 -24.06 13.19 1.47
CA LYS A 8 -22.81 13.79 0.98
C LYS A 8 -21.67 12.78 0.99
N LEU A 9 -21.55 11.97 2.05
CA LEU A 9 -20.53 10.93 2.14
C LEU A 9 -20.76 9.85 1.08
N SER A 10 -22.01 9.41 0.87
CA SER A 10 -22.36 8.43 -0.16
C SER A 10 -21.97 8.91 -1.57
N ARG A 11 -22.35 10.13 -1.93
CA ARG A 11 -21.96 10.76 -3.20
C ARG A 11 -20.44 10.85 -3.33
N PHE A 12 -19.76 11.25 -2.26
CA PHE A 12 -18.30 11.39 -2.27
C PHE A 12 -17.56 10.05 -2.42
N CYS A 13 -18.09 8.95 -1.87
CA CYS A 13 -17.58 7.60 -2.10
C CYS A 13 -17.63 7.22 -3.60
N VAL A 14 -18.71 7.59 -4.28
CA VAL A 14 -18.87 7.35 -5.74
C VAL A 14 -17.94 8.26 -6.55
N GLU A 15 -17.88 9.56 -6.24
CA GLU A 15 -17.01 10.52 -6.93
C GLU A 15 -15.53 10.13 -6.85
N THR A 16 -15.11 9.57 -5.74
CA THR A 16 -13.73 9.09 -5.52
C THR A 16 -13.47 7.69 -6.05
N GLY A 17 -14.52 6.99 -6.53
CA GLY A 17 -14.44 5.61 -7.02
C GLY A 17 -14.26 4.56 -5.92
N VAL A 18 -14.39 4.94 -4.65
CA VAL A 18 -14.26 4.00 -3.51
C VAL A 18 -15.42 3.03 -3.48
N LEU A 19 -16.64 3.48 -3.84
CA LEU A 19 -17.81 2.63 -4.03
C LEU A 19 -18.33 2.75 -5.45
N MET A 20 -18.89 1.65 -5.95
CA MET A 20 -19.72 1.69 -7.15
C MET A 20 -21.06 2.37 -6.83
N PRO A 21 -21.73 3.03 -7.81
CA PRO A 21 -23.01 3.70 -7.57
C PRO A 21 -24.04 2.83 -6.89
N GLN A 22 -24.18 1.57 -7.32
CA GLN A 22 -25.13 0.62 -6.75
C GLN A 22 -24.80 0.22 -5.30
N GLU A 23 -23.50 0.11 -4.96
CA GLU A 23 -23.07 -0.20 -3.59
C GLU A 23 -23.40 0.98 -2.65
N ALA A 24 -23.18 2.20 -3.12
CA ALA A 24 -23.47 3.42 -2.38
C ALA A 24 -24.99 3.57 -2.12
N GLU A 25 -25.82 3.33 -3.14
CA GLU A 25 -27.28 3.39 -3.05
C GLU A 25 -27.83 2.31 -2.09
N ASN A 26 -27.41 1.06 -2.26
CA ASN A 26 -27.84 -0.06 -1.42
C ASN A 26 -27.44 0.15 0.04
N SER A 27 -26.21 0.61 0.30
CA SER A 27 -25.74 0.86 1.66
C SER A 27 -26.43 2.04 2.32
N LEU A 28 -26.77 3.09 1.54
CA LEU A 28 -27.50 4.25 2.06
C LEU A 28 -28.97 3.87 2.38
N SER A 29 -29.61 3.10 1.50
CA SER A 29 -30.96 2.58 1.72
C SER A 29 -31.05 1.74 2.99
N GLU A 30 -30.08 0.83 3.20
CA GLU A 30 -30.01 -0.02 4.40
C GLU A 30 -29.78 0.79 5.69
N ALA A 31 -29.07 1.91 5.59
CA ALA A 31 -28.85 2.78 6.73
C ALA A 31 -30.08 3.61 7.16
N GLY A 32 -31.17 3.59 6.37
CA GLY A 32 -32.39 4.35 6.59
C GLY A 32 -32.66 5.41 5.51
N GLY A 33 -31.97 5.32 4.37
CA GLY A 33 -32.15 6.22 3.22
C GLY A 33 -31.44 7.56 3.38
N ILE A 34 -31.93 8.56 2.64
CA ILE A 34 -31.32 9.91 2.59
C ILE A 34 -31.33 10.65 3.95
N ASN A 35 -32.24 10.27 4.84
CA ASN A 35 -32.36 10.83 6.18
C ASN A 35 -31.58 10.04 7.26
N ALA A 36 -30.82 9.01 6.84
CA ALA A 36 -30.01 8.24 7.78
C ALA A 36 -29.00 9.13 8.51
N SER A 37 -28.73 8.84 9.79
CA SER A 37 -27.64 9.51 10.48
C SER A 37 -26.29 9.12 9.85
N LEU A 38 -25.28 9.98 9.98
CA LEU A 38 -23.94 9.69 9.48
C LEU A 38 -23.37 8.42 10.12
N GLU A 39 -23.60 8.24 11.43
CA GLU A 39 -23.14 7.06 12.19
C GLU A 39 -23.78 5.77 11.69
N ALA A 40 -25.09 5.80 11.39
CA ALA A 40 -25.79 4.63 10.85
C ALA A 40 -25.21 4.24 9.49
N TYR A 41 -24.95 5.22 8.60
CA TYR A 41 -24.36 4.95 7.29
C TYR A 41 -22.92 4.41 7.42
N ILE A 42 -22.07 5.02 8.24
CA ILE A 42 -20.71 4.54 8.52
C ILE A 42 -20.74 3.12 9.06
N SER A 43 -21.68 2.79 9.97
CA SER A 43 -21.83 1.45 10.52
C SER A 43 -22.14 0.41 9.43
N VAL A 44 -23.01 0.74 8.47
CA VAL A 44 -23.32 -0.14 7.33
C VAL A 44 -22.08 -0.35 6.45
N LEU A 45 -21.39 0.74 6.08
CA LEU A 45 -20.18 0.67 5.26
C LEU A 45 -19.09 -0.18 5.89
N THR A 46 -18.88 -0.06 7.20
CA THR A 46 -17.86 -0.78 7.94
C THR A 46 -18.21 -2.25 8.13
N ARG A 47 -19.48 -2.55 8.52
CA ARG A 47 -19.96 -3.90 8.72
C ARG A 47 -19.92 -4.74 7.43
N LYS A 48 -20.20 -4.10 6.29
CA LYS A 48 -20.12 -4.74 4.96
C LYS A 48 -18.73 -4.73 4.36
N GLU A 49 -17.73 -4.21 5.07
CA GLU A 49 -16.35 -4.09 4.59
C GLU A 49 -16.22 -3.35 3.24
N LEU A 50 -17.18 -2.46 2.93
CA LEU A 50 -17.19 -1.68 1.69
C LEU A 50 -16.10 -0.61 1.68
N VAL A 51 -15.73 -0.11 2.87
CA VAL A 51 -14.64 0.84 3.07
C VAL A 51 -13.77 0.41 4.24
N THR A 52 -12.48 0.71 4.15
CA THR A 52 -11.57 0.54 5.29
C THR A 52 -11.62 1.77 6.21
N ASN A 53 -11.19 1.63 7.47
CA ASN A 53 -11.08 2.75 8.41
C ASN A 53 -10.19 3.87 7.85
N TRP A 54 -9.12 3.52 7.13
CA TRP A 54 -8.24 4.48 6.50
C TRP A 54 -8.95 5.27 5.37
N GLN A 55 -9.73 4.59 4.53
CA GLN A 55 -10.52 5.24 3.47
C GLN A 55 -11.58 6.14 4.09
N LEU A 56 -12.28 5.66 5.12
CA LEU A 56 -13.32 6.41 5.81
C LEU A 56 -12.78 7.69 6.45
N ASP A 57 -11.64 7.62 7.16
CA ASP A 57 -10.98 8.81 7.74
C ASP A 57 -10.66 9.85 6.67
N ARG A 58 -10.20 9.44 5.50
CA ARG A 58 -9.91 10.33 4.39
C ARG A 58 -11.17 10.92 3.75
N LEU A 59 -12.20 10.10 3.55
CA LEU A 59 -13.49 10.52 2.99
C LEU A 59 -14.15 11.56 3.89
N THR A 60 -14.18 11.32 5.20
CA THR A 60 -14.77 12.26 6.17
C THR A 60 -13.98 13.56 6.30
N LYS A 61 -12.66 13.54 6.02
CA LYS A 61 -11.80 14.73 5.93
C LYS A 61 -11.87 15.44 4.56
N GLY A 62 -12.64 14.93 3.61
CA GLY A 62 -12.83 15.55 2.29
C GLY A 62 -11.64 15.38 1.33
N HIS A 63 -10.76 14.40 1.55
CA HIS A 63 -9.67 14.14 0.61
C HIS A 63 -10.22 13.53 -0.68
N ARG A 64 -9.91 14.15 -1.84
CA ARG A 64 -10.42 13.73 -3.15
C ARG A 64 -9.51 12.78 -3.92
N ASP A 65 -8.26 12.59 -3.48
CA ASP A 65 -7.23 11.80 -4.16
C ASP A 65 -6.58 10.76 -3.25
N GLY A 66 -5.74 9.92 -3.85
CA GLY A 66 -4.94 8.91 -3.14
C GLY A 66 -5.70 7.62 -2.80
N TYR A 67 -6.89 7.41 -3.38
CA TYR A 67 -7.63 6.15 -3.25
C TYR A 67 -7.21 5.13 -4.31
N PHE A 68 -6.62 5.60 -5.41
CA PHE A 68 -6.15 4.76 -6.50
C PHE A 68 -4.79 5.22 -7.02
N TYR A 69 -3.98 4.26 -7.44
CA TYR A 69 -2.79 4.43 -8.25
C TYR A 69 -2.86 3.43 -9.41
N GLY A 70 -3.18 3.91 -10.62
CA GLY A 70 -3.55 3.04 -11.72
C GLY A 70 -4.75 2.15 -11.36
N ASN A 71 -4.57 0.84 -11.47
CA ASN A 71 -5.59 -0.17 -11.13
C ASN A 71 -5.57 -0.59 -9.65
N TYR A 72 -4.72 0.02 -8.81
CA TYR A 72 -4.56 -0.36 -7.41
C TYR A 72 -5.42 0.50 -6.50
N LYS A 73 -6.51 -0.09 -5.98
CA LYS A 73 -7.36 0.53 -4.94
C LYS A 73 -6.64 0.46 -3.60
N VAL A 74 -6.37 1.61 -3.01
CA VAL A 74 -5.68 1.72 -1.72
C VAL A 74 -6.59 1.29 -0.59
N LEU A 75 -6.13 0.35 0.25
CA LEU A 75 -6.82 -0.09 1.46
C LEU A 75 -6.36 0.69 2.69
N TYR A 76 -5.05 0.77 2.90
CA TYR A 76 -4.47 1.56 3.99
C TYR A 76 -2.97 1.81 3.79
N LEU A 77 -2.44 2.76 4.57
CA LEU A 77 -1.02 3.09 4.62
C LEU A 77 -0.28 2.05 5.47
N VAL A 78 0.75 1.42 4.89
CA VAL A 78 1.62 0.45 5.58
C VAL A 78 2.83 1.14 6.21
N GLY A 79 3.41 2.11 5.50
CA GLY A 79 4.59 2.81 5.96
C GLY A 79 4.82 4.14 5.23
N ALA A 80 5.49 5.06 5.92
CA ALA A 80 5.81 6.37 5.39
C ALA A 80 7.31 6.67 5.57
N GLY A 81 8.05 6.59 4.46
CA GLY A 81 9.46 7.00 4.40
C GLY A 81 9.62 8.46 4.00
N THR A 82 10.88 8.91 3.88
CA THR A 82 11.22 10.30 3.49
C THR A 82 10.75 10.61 2.07
N PHE A 83 11.03 9.74 1.11
CA PHE A 83 10.75 9.94 -0.31
C PHE A 83 9.43 9.33 -0.78
N ALA A 84 9.00 8.23 -0.17
CA ALA A 84 7.85 7.47 -0.62
C ALA A 84 6.97 7.01 0.55
N ARG A 85 5.72 6.66 0.20
CA ARG A 85 4.77 5.96 1.07
C ARG A 85 4.47 4.59 0.48
N VAL A 86 4.25 3.61 1.34
CA VAL A 86 3.86 2.26 0.93
C VAL A 86 2.45 2.00 1.40
N TYR A 87 1.59 1.57 0.49
CA TYR A 87 0.19 1.26 0.76
C TYR A 87 -0.08 -0.23 0.50
N ARG A 88 -0.96 -0.82 1.30
CA ARG A 88 -1.62 -2.06 0.92
C ARG A 88 -2.76 -1.73 -0.02
N CYS A 89 -2.81 -2.40 -1.16
CA CYS A 89 -3.79 -2.15 -2.21
C CYS A 89 -4.41 -3.46 -2.68
N VAL A 90 -5.55 -3.36 -3.37
CA VAL A 90 -6.10 -4.44 -4.19
C VAL A 90 -5.95 -4.03 -5.65
N ASP A 91 -5.38 -4.89 -6.47
CA ASP A 91 -5.43 -4.75 -7.91
C ASP A 91 -6.86 -5.05 -8.39
N THR A 92 -7.54 -4.06 -8.92
CA THR A 92 -8.97 -4.16 -9.32
C THR A 92 -9.19 -5.08 -10.52
N LYS A 93 -8.14 -5.39 -11.29
CA LYS A 93 -8.22 -6.31 -12.43
C LYS A 93 -8.11 -7.78 -12.03
N SER A 94 -7.20 -8.08 -11.09
CA SER A 94 -6.91 -9.45 -10.68
C SER A 94 -7.47 -9.85 -9.31
N GLY A 95 -7.96 -8.89 -8.52
CA GLY A 95 -8.36 -9.06 -7.12
C GLY A 95 -7.20 -9.33 -6.16
N ARG A 96 -5.95 -9.33 -6.63
CA ARG A 96 -4.79 -9.66 -5.79
C ARG A 96 -4.38 -8.50 -4.90
N VAL A 97 -3.98 -8.83 -3.68
CA VAL A 97 -3.39 -7.85 -2.76
C VAL A 97 -1.96 -7.53 -3.21
N ARG A 98 -1.62 -6.23 -3.22
CA ARG A 98 -0.32 -5.68 -3.61
C ARG A 98 0.17 -4.64 -2.62
N ALA A 99 1.48 -4.49 -2.52
CA ALA A 99 2.09 -3.31 -1.95
C ALA A 99 2.36 -2.30 -3.07
N VAL A 100 1.93 -1.05 -2.87
CA VAL A 100 2.19 0.02 -3.84
C VAL A 100 3.01 1.10 -3.15
N LYS A 101 4.25 1.27 -3.62
CA LYS A 101 5.17 2.31 -3.16
C LYS A 101 4.99 3.53 -4.06
N VAL A 102 4.60 4.65 -3.47
CA VAL A 102 4.25 5.89 -4.18
C VAL A 102 5.22 7.00 -3.79
N LEU A 103 5.83 7.66 -4.76
CA LEU A 103 6.65 8.84 -4.52
C LEU A 103 5.81 9.95 -3.90
N ARG A 104 6.33 10.63 -2.87
CA ARG A 104 5.59 11.74 -2.24
C ARG A 104 5.43 12.92 -3.21
N HIS A 105 4.28 13.58 -3.15
CA HIS A 105 3.92 14.71 -4.01
C HIS A 105 5.01 15.76 -4.12
N ARG A 106 5.59 16.14 -3.01
CA ARG A 106 6.62 17.18 -2.95
C ARG A 106 7.87 16.91 -3.82
N TYR A 107 8.01 15.68 -4.30
CA TYR A 107 9.10 15.28 -5.21
C TYR A 107 8.59 14.98 -6.63
N GLY A 108 7.27 15.11 -6.87
CA GLY A 108 6.67 14.79 -8.17
C GLY A 108 7.12 15.71 -9.30
N ASP A 109 7.46 16.95 -8.99
CA ASP A 109 7.91 17.96 -9.95
C ASP A 109 9.45 17.99 -10.10
N ASP A 110 10.18 17.23 -9.28
CA ASP A 110 11.62 17.06 -9.35
C ASP A 110 11.97 15.93 -10.33
N LEU A 111 12.41 16.31 -11.53
CA LEU A 111 12.72 15.38 -12.62
C LEU A 111 13.82 14.39 -12.23
N GLU A 112 14.85 14.84 -11.51
CA GLU A 112 15.96 13.97 -11.11
C GLU A 112 15.47 12.88 -10.15
N VAL A 113 14.70 13.26 -9.13
CA VAL A 113 14.14 12.32 -8.14
C VAL A 113 13.15 11.36 -8.78
N THR A 114 12.29 11.84 -9.69
CA THR A 114 11.29 11.00 -10.38
C THR A 114 11.95 10.01 -11.33
N GLU A 115 12.92 10.46 -12.12
CA GLU A 115 13.67 9.59 -13.03
C GLU A 115 14.49 8.54 -12.26
N GLN A 116 15.13 8.94 -11.16
CA GLN A 116 15.86 8.01 -10.31
C GLN A 116 14.92 6.95 -9.74
N PHE A 117 13.76 7.36 -9.17
CA PHE A 117 12.76 6.43 -8.64
C PHE A 117 12.28 5.42 -9.69
N MET A 118 11.96 5.88 -10.89
CA MET A 118 11.50 5.04 -12.00
C MET A 118 12.59 4.11 -12.52
N ARG A 119 13.82 4.60 -12.61
CA ARG A 119 14.99 3.83 -13.04
C ARG A 119 15.30 2.70 -12.06
N GLU A 120 15.40 3.02 -10.76
CA GLU A 120 15.66 2.02 -9.72
C GLU A 120 14.58 0.93 -9.72
N ALA A 121 13.31 1.32 -9.84
CA ALA A 121 12.21 0.38 -9.88
C ALA A 121 12.25 -0.54 -11.12
N ARG A 122 12.57 0.01 -12.30
CA ARG A 122 12.71 -0.77 -13.53
C ARG A 122 13.89 -1.73 -13.49
N MET A 123 15.00 -1.34 -12.85
CA MET A 123 16.18 -2.21 -12.70
C MET A 123 15.87 -3.47 -11.88
N VAL A 124 15.05 -3.37 -10.83
CA VAL A 124 14.71 -4.50 -9.96
C VAL A 124 13.52 -5.32 -10.49
N MET A 125 12.76 -4.78 -11.43
CA MET A 125 11.55 -5.42 -11.98
C MET A 125 11.78 -6.80 -12.60
N PRO A 126 12.92 -7.10 -13.26
CA PRO A 126 13.20 -8.44 -13.81
C PRO A 126 13.56 -9.48 -12.75
N LEU A 127 13.99 -9.07 -11.55
CA LEU A 127 14.47 -10.00 -10.53
C LEU A 127 13.38 -10.97 -10.07
N ARG A 128 13.72 -12.26 -10.01
CA ARG A 128 12.83 -13.31 -9.50
C ARG A 128 13.64 -14.25 -8.60
N HIS A 129 13.48 -14.06 -7.29
CA HIS A 129 14.18 -14.87 -6.29
C HIS A 129 13.31 -14.96 -5.01
N PRO A 130 13.28 -16.09 -4.29
CA PRO A 130 12.42 -16.25 -3.10
C PRO A 130 12.71 -15.26 -1.96
N ASN A 131 13.92 -14.69 -1.90
CA ASN A 131 14.30 -13.69 -0.91
C ASN A 131 14.32 -12.25 -1.47
N ILE A 132 13.70 -12.00 -2.63
CA ILE A 132 13.54 -10.67 -3.22
C ILE A 132 12.06 -10.45 -3.51
N ILE A 133 11.51 -9.33 -3.06
CA ILE A 133 10.11 -8.99 -3.33
C ILE A 133 9.94 -8.68 -4.82
N PRO A 134 9.10 -9.43 -5.55
CA PRO A 134 8.88 -9.18 -6.98
C PRO A 134 8.20 -7.83 -7.21
N VAL A 135 8.77 -7.03 -8.10
CA VAL A 135 8.12 -5.82 -8.65
C VAL A 135 7.37 -6.21 -9.91
N HIS A 136 6.11 -5.76 -10.04
CA HIS A 136 5.22 -6.13 -11.14
C HIS A 136 5.00 -4.99 -12.13
N GLU A 137 4.93 -3.77 -11.63
CA GLU A 137 4.60 -2.60 -12.45
C GLU A 137 5.30 -1.36 -11.91
N VAL A 138 5.71 -0.50 -12.83
CA VAL A 138 6.30 0.81 -12.53
C VAL A 138 5.66 1.80 -13.49
N ASP A 139 4.87 2.73 -12.95
CA ASP A 139 4.09 3.68 -13.78
C ASP A 139 3.81 4.99 -13.05
N SER A 140 3.05 5.86 -13.69
CA SER A 140 2.53 7.10 -13.10
C SER A 140 1.01 7.18 -13.27
N TYR A 141 0.33 7.76 -12.28
CA TYR A 141 -1.10 7.98 -12.30
C TYR A 141 -1.42 9.37 -11.76
N LYS A 142 -2.04 10.22 -12.57
CA LYS A 142 -2.38 11.62 -12.22
C LYS A 142 -1.16 12.38 -11.62
N GLY A 143 0.00 12.26 -12.27
CA GLY A 143 1.24 12.89 -11.84
C GLY A 143 1.88 12.27 -10.58
N ARG A 144 1.46 11.07 -10.19
CA ARG A 144 2.03 10.32 -9.05
C ARG A 144 2.77 9.10 -9.55
N TYR A 145 4.06 9.04 -9.34
CA TYR A 145 4.91 7.91 -9.70
C TYR A 145 4.79 6.82 -8.65
N TYR A 146 4.60 5.58 -9.09
CA TYR A 146 4.44 4.44 -8.22
C TYR A 146 5.10 3.18 -8.78
N MET A 147 5.38 2.22 -7.90
CA MET A 147 5.69 0.85 -8.24
C MET A 147 4.78 -0.10 -7.46
N SER A 148 4.29 -1.15 -8.11
CA SER A 148 3.56 -2.23 -7.46
C SER A 148 4.45 -3.45 -7.27
N MET A 149 4.31 -4.12 -6.14
CA MET A 149 5.08 -5.30 -5.76
C MET A 149 4.21 -6.26 -4.95
N ASP A 150 4.71 -7.46 -4.69
CA ASP A 150 4.01 -8.37 -3.79
C ASP A 150 3.84 -7.75 -2.40
N PHE A 151 2.67 -7.94 -1.85
CA PHE A 151 2.41 -7.61 -0.44
C PHE A 151 2.86 -8.78 0.42
N ILE A 152 3.86 -8.55 1.25
CA ILE A 152 4.38 -9.56 2.17
C ILE A 152 3.69 -9.41 3.53
N GLU A 153 2.95 -10.42 3.94
CA GLU A 153 2.38 -10.50 5.28
C GLU A 153 3.47 -10.86 6.28
N GLY A 154 3.89 -9.85 7.03
CA GLY A 154 5.01 -9.96 7.97
C GLY A 154 5.38 -8.62 8.55
N GLN A 155 6.53 -8.55 9.18
CA GLN A 155 7.08 -7.33 9.75
C GLN A 155 8.52 -7.13 9.30
N ASN A 156 9.04 -5.91 9.39
CA ASN A 156 10.45 -5.70 9.11
C ASN A 156 11.34 -6.30 10.21
N LEU A 157 12.54 -6.68 9.85
CA LEU A 157 13.48 -7.36 10.76
C LEU A 157 13.85 -6.49 11.97
N ARG A 158 13.84 -5.15 11.84
CA ARG A 158 14.09 -4.26 12.99
C ARG A 158 13.02 -4.43 14.06
N ASP A 159 11.74 -4.38 13.67
CA ASP A 159 10.63 -4.49 14.60
C ASP A 159 10.51 -5.91 15.13
N PHE A 160 10.82 -6.91 14.30
CA PHE A 160 10.87 -8.31 14.68
C PHE A 160 11.89 -8.55 15.81
N VAL A 161 13.13 -8.08 15.63
CA VAL A 161 14.20 -8.22 16.66
C VAL A 161 13.85 -7.42 17.91
N LYS A 162 13.31 -6.20 17.77
CA LYS A 162 12.90 -5.36 18.90
C LYS A 162 11.81 -6.01 19.74
N LEU A 163 10.84 -6.67 19.11
CA LEU A 163 9.75 -7.36 19.80
C LEU A 163 10.23 -8.61 20.53
N ARG A 164 11.10 -9.39 19.91
CA ARG A 164 11.61 -10.65 20.49
C ARG A 164 12.72 -10.48 21.52
N LYS A 165 13.42 -9.32 21.48
CA LYS A 165 14.59 -8.98 22.32
C LYS A 165 15.79 -9.93 22.16
N HIS A 166 15.56 -11.19 21.85
CA HIS A 166 16.55 -12.24 21.66
C HIS A 166 16.16 -13.15 20.49
N MET A 167 17.14 -13.63 19.75
CA MET A 167 16.95 -14.59 18.65
C MET A 167 17.92 -15.75 18.85
N GLU A 168 17.45 -16.96 18.61
CA GLU A 168 18.27 -18.14 18.61
C GLU A 168 19.27 -18.12 17.44
N LEU A 169 20.48 -18.68 17.70
CA LEU A 169 21.55 -18.70 16.70
C LEU A 169 21.10 -19.33 15.37
N GLY A 170 20.38 -20.46 15.46
CA GLY A 170 19.89 -21.17 14.26
C GLY A 170 18.92 -20.34 13.43
N GLU A 171 18.00 -19.61 14.09
CA GLU A 171 17.06 -18.69 13.43
C GLU A 171 17.79 -17.52 12.79
N THR A 172 18.75 -16.93 13.52
CA THR A 172 19.57 -15.83 13.01
C THR A 172 20.36 -16.25 11.76
N MET A 173 20.98 -17.41 11.80
CA MET A 173 21.75 -17.94 10.65
C MET A 173 20.86 -18.22 9.44
N LYS A 174 19.63 -18.70 9.65
CA LYS A 174 18.65 -18.92 8.57
C LYS A 174 18.28 -17.60 7.89
N LEU A 175 17.98 -16.54 8.65
CA LEU A 175 17.65 -15.22 8.12
C LEU A 175 18.83 -14.61 7.36
N ILE A 176 20.05 -14.64 7.93
CA ILE A 176 21.25 -14.14 7.27
C ILE A 176 21.48 -14.88 5.95
N ARG A 177 21.34 -16.19 5.92
CA ARG A 177 21.48 -16.98 4.67
C ARG A 177 20.47 -16.54 3.62
N GLY A 178 19.20 -16.34 4.00
CA GLY A 178 18.18 -15.84 3.07
C GLY A 178 18.54 -14.47 2.49
N ILE A 179 19.00 -13.54 3.33
CA ILE A 179 19.48 -12.21 2.91
C ILE A 179 20.66 -12.35 1.94
N CYS A 180 21.68 -13.13 2.29
CA CYS A 180 22.86 -13.32 1.46
C CYS A 180 22.52 -13.95 0.09
N ASN A 181 21.62 -14.93 0.05
CA ASN A 181 21.17 -15.56 -1.18
C ASN A 181 20.49 -14.55 -2.12
N GLY A 182 19.59 -13.71 -1.56
CA GLY A 182 18.94 -12.66 -2.33
C GLY A 182 19.92 -11.62 -2.87
N LEU A 183 20.87 -11.18 -2.03
CA LEU A 183 21.90 -10.22 -2.43
C LEU A 183 22.85 -10.79 -3.48
N GLN A 184 23.26 -12.06 -3.34
CA GLN A 184 24.14 -12.73 -4.31
C GLN A 184 23.45 -12.85 -5.66
N TYR A 185 22.15 -13.22 -5.66
CA TYR A 185 21.38 -13.27 -6.90
C TYR A 185 21.31 -11.89 -7.57
N ALA A 186 20.94 -10.83 -6.82
CA ALA A 186 20.89 -9.48 -7.37
C ALA A 186 22.26 -9.00 -7.89
N TYR A 187 23.35 -9.32 -7.18
CA TYR A 187 24.70 -8.99 -7.61
C TYR A 187 25.09 -9.68 -8.93
N ASN A 188 24.73 -10.95 -9.11
CA ASN A 188 24.97 -11.67 -10.35
C ASN A 188 24.20 -11.08 -11.54
N GLU A 189 23.04 -10.44 -11.27
CA GLU A 189 22.26 -9.67 -12.26
C GLU A 189 22.77 -8.21 -12.42
N GLY A 190 23.93 -7.87 -11.83
CA GLY A 190 24.53 -6.53 -11.92
C GLY A 190 23.89 -5.47 -11.03
N ILE A 191 23.09 -5.89 -10.03
CA ILE A 191 22.34 -4.98 -9.15
C ILE A 191 22.89 -5.04 -7.74
N THR A 192 23.20 -3.85 -7.18
CA THR A 192 23.64 -3.68 -5.79
C THR A 192 22.57 -2.97 -4.98
N HIS A 193 22.26 -3.46 -3.76
CA HIS A 193 21.16 -2.96 -2.94
C HIS A 193 21.38 -1.53 -2.39
N ARG A 194 22.61 -1.14 -2.06
CA ARG A 194 23.08 0.18 -1.59
C ARG A 194 22.46 0.73 -0.29
N ASP A 195 21.31 0.22 0.17
CA ASP A 195 20.63 0.65 1.40
C ASP A 195 20.15 -0.55 2.23
N LEU A 196 21.04 -1.55 2.43
CA LEU A 196 20.72 -2.71 3.26
C LEU A 196 20.70 -2.31 4.73
N LYS A 197 19.54 -2.52 5.37
CA LYS A 197 19.30 -2.28 6.80
C LYS A 197 18.13 -3.12 7.28
N LEU A 198 18.04 -3.32 8.60
CA LEU A 198 17.01 -4.17 9.19
C LEU A 198 15.57 -3.78 8.82
N SER A 199 15.33 -2.48 8.58
CA SER A 199 13.99 -2.01 8.17
C SER A 199 13.63 -2.34 6.72
N ASN A 200 14.59 -2.74 5.89
CA ASN A 200 14.39 -3.09 4.49
C ASN A 200 14.35 -4.61 4.25
N VAL A 201 14.43 -5.39 5.33
CA VAL A 201 14.25 -6.85 5.31
C VAL A 201 12.91 -7.17 5.93
N LEU A 202 12.06 -7.90 5.21
CA LEU A 202 10.78 -8.38 5.72
C LEU A 202 10.90 -9.83 6.16
N VAL A 203 10.31 -10.14 7.31
CA VAL A 203 10.26 -11.49 7.89
C VAL A 203 8.82 -11.94 7.87
N THR A 204 8.56 -13.07 7.24
CA THR A 204 7.25 -13.72 7.21
C THR A 204 7.09 -14.68 8.40
N SER A 205 5.86 -15.18 8.61
CA SER A 205 5.61 -16.23 9.62
C SER A 205 6.36 -17.55 9.34
N LYS A 206 6.85 -17.72 8.12
CA LYS A 206 7.61 -18.90 7.67
C LYS A 206 9.13 -18.70 7.77
N GLY A 207 9.59 -17.53 8.14
CA GLY A 207 11.00 -17.12 8.27
C GLY A 207 11.55 -16.50 7.01
#